data_95c8731b16a5c200605c2b3575afe246
#
_entry.id   95c8731b16a5c200605c2b3575afe246
#
_cell.length_a   1.000
_cell.length_b   1.000
_cell.length_c   1.000
_cell.angle_alpha   90.00
_cell.angle_beta   90.00
_cell.angle_gamma   90.00
#
_symmetry.space_group_name_H-M   'P 1'
#
loop_
_entity.id
_entity.type
_entity.pdbx_description
1 polymer ?
#
loop_
_entity_poly.entity_id
_entity_poly.type
_entity_poly.pdbx_seq_one_letter_code
_entity_poly.pdbx_strand_id
1 'polypeptide(L)'
;MKKTTNRMGRLMAWCAATGAALWLAGCAVTDVGRAPQMAAGDTVAVLPIVNYTETPQAGLRAEAIAESLLKTGGVTNLKRYPASLNPETLFEPAERESVGKALDWARTERARYALTGAVQEWRYKVGVDGEPAVGISLQLIDVATGQVVWSATGSNAGWSRESLSGVAQKLLRRLLAPLMQG
;
A
#
# COMPACT_ATOMS: atom_id res chain seq x y z
N MET A 1 3.40 -51.01 29.52
CA MET A 1 2.64 -49.77 29.71
C MET A 1 3.51 -48.52 29.50
N LYS A 2 4.16 -48.27 28.32
CA LYS A 2 5.00 -47.10 28.07
C LYS A 2 4.72 -46.36 26.75
N LYS A 3 3.62 -46.68 26.04
CA LYS A 3 3.33 -46.06 24.72
C LYS A 3 2.27 -44.95 24.72
N THR A 4 1.51 -44.75 25.79
CA THR A 4 0.41 -43.74 25.84
C THR A 4 0.86 -42.36 26.25
N THR A 5 1.92 -42.24 27.06
CA THR A 5 2.47 -40.96 27.53
C THR A 5 3.08 -40.11 26.40
N ASN A 6 3.59 -40.74 25.34
CA ASN A 6 4.26 -40.03 24.24
C ASN A 6 3.27 -39.39 23.24
N ARG A 7 2.03 -39.89 23.12
CA ARG A 7 0.99 -39.29 22.28
C ARG A 7 0.38 -38.05 22.89
N MET A 8 0.16 -38.03 24.20
CA MET A 8 -0.40 -36.88 24.92
C MET A 8 0.59 -35.71 24.96
N GLY A 9 1.89 -35.98 25.15
CA GLY A 9 2.95 -34.95 25.07
C GLY A 9 3.09 -34.33 23.68
N ARG A 10 2.92 -35.12 22.61
CA ARG A 10 2.94 -34.63 21.21
C ARG A 10 1.71 -33.78 20.89
N LEU A 11 0.52 -34.17 21.36
CA LEU A 11 -0.71 -33.38 21.21
C LEU A 11 -0.64 -32.04 21.94
N MET A 12 -0.13 -32.03 23.18
CA MET A 12 0.10 -30.78 23.91
C MET A 12 1.13 -29.87 23.23
N ALA A 13 2.21 -30.41 22.68
CA ALA A 13 3.19 -29.64 21.92
C ALA A 13 2.62 -29.04 20.62
N TRP A 14 1.72 -29.76 19.93
CA TRP A 14 1.01 -29.25 18.77
C TRP A 14 0.01 -28.15 19.11
N CYS A 15 -0.75 -28.30 20.21
CA CYS A 15 -1.67 -27.26 20.70
C CYS A 15 -0.93 -26.01 21.19
N ALA A 16 0.24 -26.16 21.83
CA ALA A 16 1.06 -25.02 22.22
C ALA A 16 1.67 -24.29 21.01
N ALA A 17 2.10 -25.02 19.97
CA ALA A 17 2.63 -24.44 18.75
C ALA A 17 1.57 -23.70 17.93
N THR A 18 0.34 -24.25 17.82
CA THR A 18 -0.80 -23.57 17.16
C THR A 18 -1.29 -22.38 17.95
N GLY A 19 -1.31 -22.42 19.28
CA GLY A 19 -1.64 -21.29 20.16
C GLY A 19 -0.65 -20.13 19.99
N ALA A 20 0.65 -20.42 19.96
CA ALA A 20 1.69 -19.40 19.78
C ALA A 20 1.64 -18.73 18.39
N ALA A 21 1.24 -19.45 17.35
CA ALA A 21 1.11 -18.90 15.99
C ALA A 21 -0.02 -17.88 15.86
N LEU A 22 -1.08 -17.98 16.65
CA LEU A 22 -2.23 -17.06 16.65
C LEU A 22 -1.93 -15.71 17.30
N TRP A 23 -0.91 -15.62 18.14
CA TRP A 23 -0.52 -14.38 18.83
C TRP A 23 0.44 -13.50 18.00
N LEU A 24 0.90 -13.98 16.85
CA LEU A 24 1.81 -13.28 15.94
C LEU A 24 1.09 -12.51 14.81
N ALA A 25 -0.24 -12.47 14.79
CA ALA A 25 -1.01 -11.64 13.87
C ALA A 25 -0.86 -10.18 14.28
N GLY A 26 0.10 -9.47 13.72
CA GLY A 26 0.23 -8.03 13.85
C GLY A 26 -1.09 -7.34 13.47
N CYS A 27 -1.45 -6.23 14.13
CA CYS A 27 -2.66 -5.45 13.86
C CYS A 27 -2.58 -4.81 12.46
N ALA A 28 -2.90 -5.59 11.43
CA ALA A 28 -3.08 -5.09 10.07
C ALA A 28 -4.55 -5.21 9.70
N VAL A 29 -5.15 -4.08 9.32
CA VAL A 29 -6.51 -4.04 8.76
C VAL A 29 -6.38 -3.66 7.29
N THR A 30 -7.04 -4.40 6.41
CA THR A 30 -7.05 -4.09 4.97
C THR A 30 -8.40 -4.40 4.37
N ASP A 31 -8.93 -3.44 3.61
CA ASP A 31 -10.10 -3.60 2.74
C ASP A 31 -9.66 -3.38 1.31
N VAL A 32 -9.85 -4.38 0.46
CA VAL A 32 -9.34 -4.36 -0.92
C VAL A 32 -10.47 -4.74 -1.87
N GLY A 33 -10.78 -3.85 -2.79
CA GLY A 33 -11.78 -4.06 -3.83
C GLY A 33 -11.33 -5.10 -4.87
N ARG A 34 -12.30 -5.56 -5.67
CA ARG A 34 -12.00 -6.42 -6.82
C ARG A 34 -11.37 -5.57 -7.94
N ALA A 35 -10.16 -5.91 -8.36
CA ALA A 35 -9.48 -5.21 -9.44
C ALA A 35 -10.17 -5.43 -10.80
N PRO A 36 -10.16 -4.44 -11.70
CA PRO A 36 -10.52 -4.66 -13.08
C PRO A 36 -9.50 -5.59 -13.75
N GLN A 37 -9.93 -6.28 -14.82
CA GLN A 37 -9.00 -7.03 -15.64
C GLN A 37 -8.15 -6.03 -16.45
N MET A 38 -6.88 -5.95 -16.13
CA MET A 38 -5.91 -5.13 -16.89
C MET A 38 -5.29 -5.98 -18.00
N ALA A 39 -5.27 -5.45 -19.23
CA ALA A 39 -4.57 -6.11 -20.32
C ALA A 39 -3.04 -5.88 -20.20
N ALA A 40 -2.24 -6.83 -20.67
CA ALA A 40 -0.78 -6.74 -20.63
C ALA A 40 -0.21 -5.48 -21.34
N GLY A 41 -0.99 -4.85 -22.25
CA GLY A 41 -0.63 -3.61 -22.95
C GLY A 41 -1.12 -2.33 -22.30
N ASP A 42 -1.93 -2.42 -21.24
CA ASP A 42 -2.49 -1.23 -20.60
C ASP A 42 -1.38 -0.41 -19.92
N THR A 43 -1.38 0.88 -20.18
CA THR A 43 -0.48 1.82 -19.50
C THR A 43 -1.14 2.28 -18.20
N VAL A 44 -0.42 2.14 -17.10
CA VAL A 44 -0.81 2.62 -15.77
C VAL A 44 0.03 3.84 -15.39
N ALA A 45 -0.63 4.95 -15.07
CA ALA A 45 0.02 6.14 -14.53
C ALA A 45 0.00 6.09 -13.00
N VAL A 46 1.14 6.30 -12.35
CA VAL A 46 1.19 6.55 -10.90
C VAL A 46 1.17 8.06 -10.70
N LEU A 47 0.06 8.53 -10.17
CA LEU A 47 -0.19 9.94 -9.87
C LEU A 47 0.23 10.28 -8.43
N PRO A 48 0.24 11.56 -8.03
CA PRO A 48 0.54 11.95 -6.67
C PRO A 48 -0.34 11.22 -5.64
N ILE A 49 0.32 10.67 -4.62
CA ILE A 49 -0.34 10.16 -3.41
C ILE A 49 -0.27 11.26 -2.37
N VAL A 50 -1.45 11.75 -2.01
CA VAL A 50 -1.61 12.88 -1.09
C VAL A 50 -1.05 12.53 0.29
N ASN A 51 -0.38 13.48 0.93
CA ASN A 51 0.19 13.31 2.26
C ASN A 51 -0.65 14.05 3.32
N TYR A 52 -1.48 13.33 4.08
CA TYR A 52 -2.24 13.88 5.22
C TYR A 52 -1.52 13.70 6.55
N THR A 53 -0.20 13.49 6.53
CA THR A 53 0.61 13.30 7.74
C THR A 53 1.59 14.45 7.93
N GLU A 54 2.10 14.58 9.15
CA GLU A 54 3.17 15.55 9.46
C GLU A 54 4.55 15.08 8.97
N THR A 55 4.67 13.83 8.48
CA THR A 55 5.94 13.31 7.98
C THR A 55 6.20 13.85 6.57
N PRO A 56 7.26 14.64 6.37
CA PRO A 56 7.56 15.20 5.06
C PRO A 56 7.73 14.11 4.01
N GLN A 57 7.17 14.37 2.80
CA GLN A 57 7.34 13.49 1.63
C GLN A 57 6.80 12.06 1.80
N ALA A 58 5.87 11.81 2.73
CA ALA A 58 5.27 10.49 2.90
C ALA A 58 4.55 10.01 1.63
N GLY A 59 3.87 10.91 0.91
CA GLY A 59 3.23 10.62 -0.37
C GLY A 59 4.25 10.18 -1.44
N LEU A 60 5.33 10.93 -1.63
CA LEU A 60 6.39 10.61 -2.59
C LEU A 60 7.08 9.26 -2.29
N ARG A 61 7.24 8.94 -1.00
CA ARG A 61 7.76 7.63 -0.57
C ARG A 61 6.79 6.50 -0.90
N ALA A 62 5.49 6.73 -0.65
CA ALA A 62 4.45 5.76 -0.99
C ALA A 62 4.39 5.52 -2.51
N GLU A 63 4.46 6.59 -3.33
CA GLU A 63 4.54 6.50 -4.79
C GLU A 63 5.72 5.64 -5.27
N ALA A 64 6.92 5.92 -4.73
CA ALA A 64 8.14 5.19 -5.13
C ALA A 64 8.04 3.69 -4.79
N ILE A 65 7.47 3.35 -3.63
CA ILE A 65 7.23 1.96 -3.23
C ILE A 65 6.17 1.32 -4.13
N ALA A 66 5.05 2.02 -4.38
CA ALA A 66 3.97 1.53 -5.23
C ALA A 66 4.47 1.27 -6.67
N GLU A 67 5.23 2.20 -7.26
CA GLU A 67 5.86 2.04 -8.56
C GLU A 67 6.74 0.79 -8.62
N SER A 68 7.62 0.62 -7.64
CA SER A 68 8.52 -0.54 -7.55
C SER A 68 7.74 -1.85 -7.45
N LEU A 69 6.70 -1.90 -6.60
CA LEU A 69 5.88 -3.09 -6.41
C LEU A 69 5.08 -3.46 -7.66
N LEU A 70 4.48 -2.48 -8.35
CA LEU A 70 3.75 -2.70 -9.59
C LEU A 70 4.67 -3.23 -10.68
N LYS A 71 5.86 -2.64 -10.86
CA LYS A 71 6.87 -3.12 -11.82
C LYS A 71 7.30 -4.56 -11.53
N THR A 72 7.63 -4.86 -10.28
CA THR A 72 8.03 -6.23 -9.88
C THR A 72 6.86 -7.22 -9.94
N GLY A 73 5.63 -6.72 -9.82
CA GLY A 73 4.39 -7.49 -9.95
C GLY A 73 3.89 -7.70 -11.37
N GLY A 74 4.66 -7.30 -12.39
CA GLY A 74 4.36 -7.59 -13.81
C GLY A 74 3.67 -6.46 -14.58
N VAL A 75 3.40 -5.29 -13.96
CA VAL A 75 2.89 -4.13 -14.69
C VAL A 75 4.03 -3.49 -15.49
N THR A 76 4.12 -3.84 -16.77
CA THR A 76 5.26 -3.46 -17.65
C THR A 76 5.18 -2.01 -18.13
N ASN A 77 3.98 -1.53 -18.47
CA ASN A 77 3.76 -0.18 -18.99
C ASN A 77 3.37 0.77 -17.86
N LEU A 78 4.35 1.19 -17.08
CA LEU A 78 4.14 2.08 -15.94
C LEU A 78 4.81 3.44 -16.17
N LYS A 79 4.06 4.52 -15.96
CA LYS A 79 4.54 5.90 -16.03
C LYS A 79 4.30 6.57 -14.68
N ARG A 80 5.26 7.31 -14.18
CA ARG A 80 5.11 8.07 -12.93
C ARG A 80 4.99 9.56 -13.25
N TYR A 81 4.06 10.23 -12.58
CA TYR A 81 3.93 11.69 -12.64
C TYR A 81 5.23 12.35 -12.21
N PRO A 82 5.80 13.27 -13.02
CA PRO A 82 7.07 13.89 -12.69
C PRO A 82 7.00 14.70 -11.40
N ALA A 83 7.91 14.45 -10.47
CA ALA A 83 7.98 15.18 -9.19
C ALA A 83 8.17 16.70 -9.37
N SER A 84 8.81 17.11 -10.47
CA SER A 84 8.98 18.53 -10.83
C SER A 84 7.66 19.26 -11.13
N LEU A 85 6.61 18.51 -11.49
CA LEU A 85 5.27 19.05 -11.74
C LEU A 85 4.38 19.01 -10.49
N ASN A 86 4.84 18.38 -9.41
CA ASN A 86 4.15 18.31 -8.12
C ASN A 86 4.98 19.02 -7.06
N PRO A 87 4.96 20.37 -7.00
CA PRO A 87 5.63 21.08 -5.92
C PRO A 87 4.93 20.70 -4.61
N GLU A 88 5.65 20.03 -3.71
CA GLU A 88 5.22 19.90 -2.31
C GLU A 88 5.18 21.31 -1.72
N THR A 89 4.00 21.89 -1.66
CA THR A 89 3.79 23.13 -0.94
C THR A 89 3.54 22.79 0.51
N LEU A 90 4.28 23.44 1.41
CA LEU A 90 4.10 23.34 2.87
C LEU A 90 2.71 23.84 3.35
N PHE A 91 1.89 24.35 2.44
CA PHE A 91 0.58 24.95 2.73
C PHE A 91 -0.44 24.41 1.73
N GLU A 92 -1.32 23.53 2.21
CA GLU A 92 -2.31 22.86 1.39
C GLU A 92 -3.65 23.61 1.33
N PRO A 93 -4.02 24.03 0.14
CA PRO A 93 -5.24 23.55 -0.52
C PRO A 93 -5.01 23.00 -1.93
N ALA A 94 -3.76 22.89 -2.35
CA ALA A 94 -3.37 22.51 -3.70
C ALA A 94 -3.57 21.03 -4.08
N GLU A 95 -3.93 20.16 -3.14
CA GLU A 95 -3.91 18.70 -3.37
C GLU A 95 -4.95 18.23 -4.40
N ARG A 96 -6.19 18.73 -4.32
CA ARG A 96 -7.24 18.34 -5.28
C ARG A 96 -6.96 18.88 -6.68
N GLU A 97 -6.42 20.09 -6.77
CA GLU A 97 -6.02 20.70 -8.04
C GLU A 97 -4.82 19.96 -8.63
N SER A 98 -3.87 19.52 -7.80
CA SER A 98 -2.71 18.75 -8.24
C SER A 98 -3.11 17.39 -8.80
N VAL A 99 -4.07 16.70 -8.18
CA VAL A 99 -4.60 15.42 -8.70
C VAL A 99 -5.33 15.61 -10.02
N GLY A 100 -6.08 16.71 -10.17
CA GLY A 100 -6.73 17.06 -11.44
C GLY A 100 -5.73 17.25 -12.58
N LYS A 101 -4.69 18.06 -12.35
CA LYS A 101 -3.60 18.29 -13.32
C LYS A 101 -2.83 17.00 -13.64
N ALA A 102 -2.61 16.16 -12.62
CA ALA A 102 -1.95 14.88 -12.81
C ALA A 102 -2.80 13.90 -13.64
N LEU A 103 -4.12 13.93 -13.50
CA LEU A 103 -5.04 13.14 -14.33
C LEU A 103 -5.03 13.64 -15.78
N ASP A 104 -4.97 14.94 -16.01
CA ASP A 104 -4.82 15.51 -17.35
C ASP A 104 -3.49 15.09 -17.99
N TRP A 105 -2.40 15.10 -17.22
CA TRP A 105 -1.13 14.55 -17.67
C TRP A 105 -1.26 13.06 -18.04
N ALA A 106 -1.94 12.24 -17.22
CA ALA A 106 -2.15 10.82 -17.53
C ALA A 106 -2.90 10.63 -18.85
N ARG A 107 -3.84 11.53 -19.19
CA ARG A 107 -4.52 11.54 -20.51
C ARG A 107 -3.53 11.81 -21.65
N THR A 108 -2.64 12.80 -21.48
CA THR A 108 -1.63 13.11 -22.51
C THR A 108 -0.66 11.96 -22.72
N GLU A 109 -0.34 11.22 -21.64
CA GLU A 109 0.50 10.03 -21.67
C GLU A 109 -0.22 8.77 -22.18
N ARG A 110 -1.51 8.89 -22.54
CA ARG A 110 -2.37 7.80 -23.02
C ARG A 110 -2.44 6.65 -22.03
N ALA A 111 -2.40 6.95 -20.73
CA ALA A 111 -2.61 5.95 -19.70
C ALA A 111 -4.05 5.44 -19.75
N ARG A 112 -4.22 4.13 -19.61
CA ARG A 112 -5.55 3.51 -19.47
C ARG A 112 -6.07 3.68 -18.05
N TYR A 113 -5.20 3.50 -17.07
CA TYR A 113 -5.51 3.62 -15.66
C TYR A 113 -4.56 4.59 -14.97
N ALA A 114 -5.05 5.20 -13.92
CA ALA A 114 -4.26 6.06 -13.04
C ALA A 114 -4.40 5.62 -11.59
N LEU A 115 -3.29 5.27 -10.94
CA LEU A 115 -3.22 4.97 -9.52
C LEU A 115 -2.93 6.25 -8.76
N THR A 116 -3.77 6.57 -7.77
CA THR A 116 -3.59 7.66 -6.81
C THR A 116 -4.01 7.21 -5.43
N GLY A 117 -3.97 8.09 -4.45
CA GLY A 117 -4.41 7.77 -3.09
C GLY A 117 -4.02 8.82 -2.07
N ALA A 118 -4.00 8.40 -0.80
CA ALA A 118 -3.60 9.24 0.32
C ALA A 118 -2.88 8.42 1.39
N VAL A 119 -1.88 9.04 2.01
CA VAL A 119 -1.23 8.57 3.23
C VAL A 119 -1.90 9.24 4.41
N GLN A 120 -2.55 8.48 5.29
CA GLN A 120 -3.23 8.97 6.49
C GLN A 120 -2.36 8.83 7.74
N GLU A 121 -1.45 7.87 7.76
CA GLU A 121 -0.51 7.66 8.86
C GLU A 121 0.86 7.22 8.31
N TRP A 122 1.92 7.88 8.78
CA TRP A 122 3.31 7.53 8.42
C TRP A 122 4.24 8.04 9.51
N ARG A 123 4.33 7.30 10.61
CA ARG A 123 5.07 7.76 11.79
C ARG A 123 5.53 6.60 12.67
N TYR A 124 6.41 6.88 13.60
CA TYR A 124 6.58 6.04 14.77
C TYR A 124 5.62 6.51 15.86
N LYS A 125 4.87 5.57 16.45
CA LYS A 125 3.97 5.87 17.57
C LYS A 125 4.78 6.37 18.76
N VAL A 126 4.24 7.36 19.47
CA VAL A 126 4.83 7.87 20.70
C VAL A 126 4.61 6.82 21.81
N GLY A 127 5.70 6.37 22.43
CA GLY A 127 5.65 5.36 23.50
C GLY A 127 7.04 4.77 23.74
N VAL A 128 7.13 3.90 24.73
CA VAL A 128 8.41 3.26 25.11
C VAL A 128 9.00 2.43 23.97
N ASP A 129 8.15 1.87 23.11
CA ASP A 129 8.56 0.93 22.06
C ASP A 129 8.66 1.54 20.65
N GLY A 130 8.17 2.77 20.43
CA GLY A 130 8.31 3.49 19.16
C GLY A 130 7.88 2.68 17.93
N GLU A 131 6.71 2.05 17.97
CA GLU A 131 6.21 1.21 16.89
C GLU A 131 5.96 1.99 15.60
N PRO A 132 6.49 1.54 14.44
CA PRO A 132 6.18 2.15 13.15
C PRO A 132 4.71 1.88 12.77
N ALA A 133 4.00 2.92 12.32
CA ALA A 133 2.61 2.83 11.88
C ALA A 133 2.41 3.50 10.53
N VAL A 134 1.69 2.83 9.63
CA VAL A 134 1.37 3.30 8.28
C VAL A 134 -0.09 3.06 7.99
N GLY A 135 -0.79 4.09 7.50
CA GLY A 135 -2.15 4.03 6.97
C GLY A 135 -2.20 4.62 5.57
N ILE A 136 -2.75 3.87 4.61
CA ILE A 136 -2.79 4.27 3.19
C ILE A 136 -4.14 3.87 2.59
N SER A 137 -4.71 4.76 1.78
CA SER A 137 -5.79 4.43 0.85
C SER A 137 -5.32 4.65 -0.59
N LEU A 138 -5.75 3.76 -1.49
CA LEU A 138 -5.42 3.79 -2.91
C LEU A 138 -6.70 3.75 -3.75
N GLN A 139 -6.65 4.35 -4.91
CA GLN A 139 -7.71 4.32 -5.92
C GLN A 139 -7.10 4.12 -7.31
N LEU A 140 -7.75 3.30 -8.12
CA LEU A 140 -7.44 3.18 -9.54
C LEU A 140 -8.57 3.86 -10.33
N ILE A 141 -8.21 4.83 -11.15
CA ILE A 141 -9.12 5.64 -11.96
C ILE A 141 -9.01 5.16 -13.40
N ASP A 142 -10.14 4.93 -14.07
CA ASP A 142 -10.19 4.83 -15.52
C ASP A 142 -9.99 6.24 -16.09
N VAL A 143 -8.89 6.45 -16.81
CA VAL A 143 -8.45 7.78 -17.26
C VAL A 143 -9.43 8.38 -18.29
N ALA A 144 -10.07 7.55 -19.10
CA ALA A 144 -11.00 8.00 -20.12
C ALA A 144 -12.31 8.54 -19.51
N THR A 145 -12.82 7.86 -18.49
CA THR A 145 -14.10 8.21 -17.85
C THR A 145 -13.95 9.08 -16.61
N GLY A 146 -12.76 9.08 -15.99
CA GLY A 146 -12.51 9.72 -14.71
C GLY A 146 -13.13 8.97 -13.50
N GLN A 147 -13.68 7.78 -13.72
CA GLN A 147 -14.33 7.01 -12.66
C GLN A 147 -13.33 6.16 -11.89
N VAL A 148 -13.53 6.06 -10.57
CA VAL A 148 -12.81 5.12 -9.72
C VAL A 148 -13.34 3.72 -9.99
N VAL A 149 -12.48 2.86 -10.53
CA VAL A 149 -12.82 1.47 -10.89
C VAL A 149 -12.32 0.45 -9.87
N TRP A 150 -11.47 0.88 -8.95
CA TRP A 150 -10.98 0.06 -7.86
C TRP A 150 -10.49 0.95 -6.70
N SER A 151 -10.60 0.43 -5.48
CA SER A 151 -10.05 1.05 -4.28
C SER A 151 -9.54 0.01 -3.30
N ALA A 152 -8.55 0.42 -2.51
CA ALA A 152 -8.05 -0.35 -1.38
C ALA A 152 -7.65 0.59 -0.26
N THR A 153 -7.86 0.17 0.97
CA THR A 153 -7.39 0.90 2.16
C THR A 153 -6.84 -0.06 3.18
N GLY A 154 -5.92 0.41 3.98
CA GLY A 154 -5.40 -0.40 5.08
C GLY A 154 -4.47 0.37 5.98
N SER A 155 -4.25 -0.21 7.15
CA SER A 155 -3.27 0.22 8.12
C SER A 155 -2.46 -0.97 8.63
N ASN A 156 -1.21 -0.71 8.98
CA ASN A 156 -0.32 -1.71 9.55
C ASN A 156 0.60 -1.04 10.59
N ALA A 157 0.69 -1.65 11.76
CA ALA A 157 1.70 -1.32 12.75
C ALA A 157 2.74 -2.45 12.79
N GLY A 158 4.01 -2.06 12.85
CA GLY A 158 5.12 -2.98 12.97
C GLY A 158 5.65 -3.07 14.39
N TRP A 159 6.62 -3.94 14.61
CA TRP A 159 7.33 -4.04 15.88
C TRP A 159 8.33 -2.90 16.05
N SER A 160 8.70 -2.57 17.26
CA SER A 160 9.61 -1.46 17.60
C SER A 160 10.95 -1.47 16.87
N ARG A 161 11.40 -2.63 16.37
CA ARG A 161 12.65 -2.77 15.61
C ARG A 161 12.46 -2.79 14.10
N GLU A 162 11.22 -2.72 13.62
CA GLU A 162 10.97 -2.66 12.17
C GLU A 162 11.17 -1.23 11.64
N SER A 163 11.63 -1.14 10.41
CA SER A 163 11.69 0.15 9.73
C SER A 163 10.32 0.57 9.24
N LEU A 164 10.03 1.87 9.34
CA LEU A 164 8.78 2.44 8.84
C LEU A 164 8.56 2.15 7.34
N SER A 165 9.62 2.21 6.54
CA SER A 165 9.58 1.85 5.11
C SER A 165 9.27 0.37 4.88
N GLY A 166 9.77 -0.52 5.74
CA GLY A 166 9.46 -1.95 5.65
C GLY A 166 7.99 -2.25 5.94
N VAL A 167 7.42 -1.57 6.95
CA VAL A 167 5.98 -1.67 7.27
C VAL A 167 5.14 -1.13 6.11
N ALA A 168 5.52 0.02 5.52
CA ALA A 168 4.86 0.59 4.37
C ALA A 168 4.90 -0.34 3.15
N GLN A 169 6.06 -0.95 2.87
CA GLN A 169 6.21 -1.90 1.77
C GLN A 169 5.34 -3.15 1.95
N LYS A 170 5.25 -3.69 3.17
CA LYS A 170 4.38 -4.82 3.50
C LYS A 170 2.91 -4.47 3.26
N LEU A 171 2.47 -3.29 3.72
CA LEU A 171 1.11 -2.81 3.53
C LEU A 171 0.79 -2.62 2.05
N LEU A 172 1.60 -1.83 1.34
CA LEU A 172 1.39 -1.54 -0.08
C LEU A 172 1.38 -2.82 -0.94
N ARG A 173 2.24 -3.80 -0.63
CA ARG A 173 2.23 -5.10 -1.32
C ARG A 173 0.89 -5.82 -1.17
N ARG A 174 0.28 -5.79 0.02
CA ARG A 174 -1.04 -6.40 0.26
C ARG A 174 -2.13 -5.64 -0.49
N LEU A 175 -2.13 -4.30 -0.43
CA LEU A 175 -3.12 -3.48 -1.09
C LEU A 175 -3.06 -3.62 -2.62
N LEU A 176 -1.86 -3.62 -3.21
CA LEU A 176 -1.66 -3.67 -4.66
C LEU A 176 -1.71 -5.10 -5.24
N ALA A 177 -1.74 -6.15 -4.41
CA ALA A 177 -1.71 -7.53 -4.87
C ALA A 177 -2.71 -7.87 -6.00
N PRO A 178 -3.98 -7.38 -5.97
CA PRO A 178 -4.93 -7.66 -7.06
C PRO A 178 -4.55 -7.02 -8.41
N LEU A 179 -3.77 -5.94 -8.40
CA LEU A 179 -3.33 -5.25 -9.61
C LEU A 179 -2.07 -5.89 -10.23
N MET A 180 -1.43 -6.81 -9.50
CA MET A 180 -0.19 -7.49 -9.89
C MET A 180 -0.42 -8.92 -10.43
N GLN A 181 -1.67 -9.36 -10.53
CA GLN A 181 -2.03 -10.72 -10.93
C GLN A 181 -2.56 -10.78 -12.38
N GLY A 182 -2.03 -9.93 -13.24
CA GLY A 182 -2.36 -9.90 -14.66
C GLY A 182 -1.51 -10.86 -15.50
#